data_d1023e2c63f496953eecbb176bf0c7c2
#
_entry.id   d1023e2c63f496953eecbb176bf0c7c2
#
_cell.length_a   1.000
_cell.length_b   1.000
_cell.length_c   1.000
_cell.angle_alpha   90.00
_cell.angle_beta   90.00
_cell.angle_gamma   90.00
#
_symmetry.space_group_name_H-M   'P 1'
#
loop_
_entity.id
_entity.type
_entity.pdbx_description
1 polymer ?
#
loop_
_entity_poly.entity_id
_entity_poly.type
_entity_poly.pdbx_seq_one_letter_code
_entity_poly.pdbx_strand_id
1 'polypeptide(L)'
;PVEGIRFYEGLFRELPIDKIGWASTPVTIRTDKGLHIALHEANLTDFAAMNVRATPGSNVLRAALTPWSSGEKVFVTGVRVSPWRTLIIADNASNMMLSRLMLNLNEPCRIMDTSWIKPQRYLGVWWCYHMKTHTWYDGPQHGATTENTIRYMDFAAKNNFGGVLVEGWNPDWKSWNFDYVHPYKDFDITHINNYGRSKGVALIGHHETGGRIANYERQMEDAFKLYRQNGMHYVKTGYVGDLLDNKEYHSSQFGVRHYRKVIETAAKYQIAIDNHEPVIPTGLQRTWPNLMTQEGVRGQEWNAWNEEGGNPPEHTVTLPFTRGLAGPMDFTPVIFNFENDAMPQTHPNTTLAKQLALFVILYSPLQMAADMIENYENNPGPFQFVCDCPTDWDKTTYPEAEIGKYITVARKSKGHDSWYLATATGAEARIANISLSFLDANSKYKAIIYRDGCDADWERNPYPVEIETREVTANTTLSIPVARGGGAVAKLFKI
;
A
#
# COMPACT_ATOMS: atom_id res chain seq x y z
N PRO A 1 2.47 -18.12 -2.70
CA PRO A 1 2.99 -17.18 -3.68
C PRO A 1 1.91 -16.73 -4.66
N VAL A 2 2.17 -15.65 -5.40
CA VAL A 2 1.42 -15.26 -6.58
C VAL A 2 2.08 -15.89 -7.80
N GLU A 3 1.31 -16.55 -8.65
CA GLU A 3 1.82 -17.18 -9.86
C GLU A 3 1.86 -16.21 -11.03
N GLY A 4 2.90 -16.31 -11.87
CA GLY A 4 3.08 -15.52 -13.08
C GLY A 4 4.27 -14.57 -13.02
N ILE A 5 4.55 -13.90 -14.13
CA ILE A 5 5.67 -12.97 -14.30
C ILE A 5 5.23 -11.61 -14.85
N ARG A 6 3.96 -11.43 -15.17
CA ARG A 6 3.50 -10.21 -15.82
C ARG A 6 3.38 -9.07 -14.80
N PHE A 7 2.55 -9.26 -13.78
CA PHE A 7 2.39 -8.33 -12.67
C PHE A 7 2.03 -9.09 -11.38
N TYR A 8 2.06 -8.41 -10.23
CA TYR A 8 2.02 -9.06 -8.91
C TYR A 8 0.66 -8.96 -8.21
N GLU A 9 -0.40 -8.58 -8.92
CA GLU A 9 -1.73 -8.33 -8.37
C GLU A 9 -2.62 -9.58 -8.36
N GLY A 10 -2.05 -10.70 -7.98
CA GLY A 10 -2.76 -11.98 -7.85
C GLY A 10 -3.09 -12.33 -6.40
N LEU A 11 -3.98 -13.31 -6.24
CA LEU A 11 -4.24 -13.93 -4.95
C LEU A 11 -3.09 -14.85 -4.56
N PHE A 12 -2.72 -14.81 -3.27
CA PHE A 12 -1.74 -15.74 -2.72
C PHE A 12 -2.33 -17.13 -2.59
N ARG A 13 -1.55 -18.14 -2.93
CA ARG A 13 -1.94 -19.56 -2.87
C ARG A 13 -1.03 -20.32 -1.90
N GLU A 14 -1.61 -21.19 -1.09
CA GLU A 14 -0.87 -22.17 -0.29
C GLU A 14 -0.72 -23.45 -1.09
N LEU A 15 0.51 -23.85 -1.36
CA LEU A 15 0.85 -25.00 -2.20
C LEU A 15 2.07 -25.74 -1.63
N PRO A 16 2.17 -27.08 -1.79
CA PRO A 16 3.42 -27.79 -1.62
C PRO A 16 4.53 -27.22 -2.53
N ILE A 17 5.78 -27.24 -2.07
CA ILE A 17 6.90 -26.64 -2.81
C ILE A 17 7.04 -27.25 -4.23
N ASP A 18 6.87 -28.55 -4.38
CA ASP A 18 6.98 -29.25 -5.66
C ASP A 18 5.86 -28.91 -6.66
N LYS A 19 4.81 -28.20 -6.21
CA LYS A 19 3.68 -27.74 -7.03
C LYS A 19 3.79 -26.27 -7.43
N ILE A 20 4.83 -25.57 -6.98
CA ILE A 20 5.03 -24.17 -7.37
C ILE A 20 5.49 -24.13 -8.83
N GLY A 21 4.69 -23.49 -9.68
CA GLY A 21 5.05 -23.17 -11.05
C GLY A 21 6.06 -22.01 -11.11
N TRP A 22 5.70 -20.95 -11.81
CA TRP A 22 6.44 -19.69 -11.81
C TRP A 22 5.83 -18.75 -10.77
N ALA A 23 6.57 -18.39 -9.73
CA ALA A 23 6.06 -17.58 -8.62
C ALA A 23 6.93 -16.37 -8.33
N SER A 24 6.27 -15.23 -8.09
CA SER A 24 6.94 -14.00 -7.65
C SER A 24 7.48 -14.13 -6.22
N THR A 25 8.51 -13.36 -5.91
CA THR A 25 9.01 -13.21 -4.53
C THR A 25 8.47 -11.91 -3.91
N PRO A 26 8.32 -11.80 -2.56
CA PRO A 26 8.67 -12.76 -1.53
C PRO A 26 7.82 -14.05 -1.55
N VAL A 27 8.46 -15.19 -1.40
CA VAL A 27 7.80 -16.48 -1.16
C VAL A 27 7.98 -16.86 0.30
N THR A 28 6.85 -17.06 0.99
CA THR A 28 6.85 -17.49 2.39
C THR A 28 6.57 -18.98 2.48
N ILE A 29 7.42 -19.69 3.20
CA ILE A 29 7.39 -21.14 3.36
C ILE A 29 7.19 -21.46 4.83
N ARG A 30 6.26 -22.34 5.14
CA ARG A 30 6.09 -22.94 6.45
C ARG A 30 6.58 -24.39 6.39
N THR A 31 7.49 -24.74 7.27
CA THR A 31 8.01 -26.13 7.36
C THR A 31 7.15 -26.98 8.29
N ASP A 32 7.21 -28.30 8.14
CA ASP A 32 6.52 -29.25 9.05
C ASP A 32 6.98 -29.13 10.51
N LYS A 33 8.16 -28.57 10.75
CA LYS A 33 8.72 -28.31 12.10
C LYS A 33 8.32 -26.93 12.64
N GLY A 34 7.45 -26.19 11.96
CA GLY A 34 6.94 -24.89 12.39
C GLY A 34 7.84 -23.69 12.09
N LEU A 35 8.96 -23.86 11.43
CA LEU A 35 9.79 -22.72 10.97
C LEU A 35 9.08 -21.99 9.83
N HIS A 36 9.22 -20.67 9.84
CA HIS A 36 8.79 -19.76 8.78
C HIS A 36 10.01 -19.23 8.04
N ILE A 37 10.00 -19.33 6.71
CA ILE A 37 11.11 -18.91 5.86
C ILE A 37 10.54 -17.99 4.79
N ALA A 38 11.10 -16.80 4.64
CA ALA A 38 10.79 -15.91 3.52
C ALA A 38 12.00 -15.80 2.59
N LEU A 39 11.78 -16.16 1.32
CA LEU A 39 12.76 -16.04 0.24
C LEU A 39 12.46 -14.79 -0.60
N HIS A 40 13.44 -13.90 -0.73
CA HIS A 40 13.33 -12.70 -1.54
C HIS A 40 14.70 -12.24 -2.05
N GLU A 41 14.78 -11.04 -2.58
CA GLU A 41 15.99 -10.36 -3.02
C GLU A 41 16.06 -8.94 -2.45
N ALA A 42 17.27 -8.36 -2.41
CA ALA A 42 17.49 -6.99 -1.98
C ALA A 42 18.46 -6.26 -2.92
N ASN A 43 18.35 -4.92 -2.96
CA ASN A 43 19.18 -4.04 -3.78
C ASN A 43 19.12 -4.36 -5.29
N LEU A 44 17.92 -4.50 -5.82
CA LEU A 44 17.68 -4.67 -7.25
C LEU A 44 17.82 -3.33 -7.97
N THR A 45 18.87 -3.14 -8.74
CA THR A 45 19.21 -1.85 -9.35
C THR A 45 19.37 -1.85 -10.86
N ASP A 46 20.11 -2.78 -11.43
CA ASP A 46 20.33 -2.95 -12.87
C ASP A 46 20.40 -4.44 -13.20
N PHE A 47 19.35 -5.15 -12.85
CA PHE A 47 19.25 -6.59 -13.01
C PHE A 47 17.80 -6.99 -13.24
N ALA A 48 17.53 -8.20 -13.72
CA ALA A 48 16.18 -8.72 -13.78
C ALA A 48 15.72 -9.18 -12.39
N ALA A 49 14.45 -8.90 -12.04
CA ALA A 49 13.87 -9.34 -10.79
C ALA A 49 13.80 -10.88 -10.70
N MET A 50 13.92 -11.38 -9.47
CA MET A 50 13.87 -12.80 -9.18
C MET A 50 12.43 -13.27 -8.94
N ASN A 51 12.05 -14.26 -9.73
CA ASN A 51 10.98 -15.20 -9.39
C ASN A 51 11.60 -16.52 -8.95
N VAL A 52 10.80 -17.46 -8.50
CA VAL A 52 11.21 -18.83 -8.20
C VAL A 52 10.36 -19.83 -8.97
N ARG A 53 10.96 -20.99 -9.20
CA ARG A 53 10.29 -22.12 -9.83
C ARG A 53 10.70 -23.40 -9.13
N ALA A 54 9.74 -24.26 -8.84
CA ALA A 54 10.07 -25.59 -8.32
C ALA A 54 10.65 -26.50 -9.42
N THR A 55 11.54 -27.38 -9.02
CA THR A 55 11.90 -28.53 -9.84
C THR A 55 10.81 -29.59 -9.65
N PRO A 56 10.11 -30.05 -10.71
CA PRO A 56 9.02 -31.01 -10.59
C PRO A 56 9.43 -32.26 -9.79
N GLY A 57 8.58 -32.67 -8.85
CA GLY A 57 8.84 -33.84 -7.99
C GLY A 57 9.97 -33.66 -6.96
N SER A 58 10.37 -32.42 -6.68
CA SER A 58 11.45 -32.10 -5.76
C SER A 58 11.13 -30.86 -4.91
N ASN A 59 11.63 -30.84 -3.67
CA ASN A 59 11.56 -29.65 -2.79
C ASN A 59 12.65 -28.59 -3.11
N VAL A 60 13.17 -28.56 -4.33
CA VAL A 60 14.19 -27.62 -4.76
C VAL A 60 13.57 -26.47 -5.52
N LEU A 61 13.71 -25.24 -4.99
CA LEU A 61 13.38 -24.00 -5.69
C LEU A 61 14.62 -23.50 -6.44
N ARG A 62 14.41 -23.04 -7.67
CA ARG A 62 15.43 -22.39 -8.49
C ARG A 62 15.01 -20.93 -8.75
N ALA A 63 15.99 -20.03 -8.73
CA ALA A 63 15.78 -18.65 -9.19
C ALA A 63 15.43 -18.66 -10.69
N ALA A 64 14.41 -17.91 -11.03
CA ALA A 64 13.92 -17.74 -12.41
C ALA A 64 13.79 -16.24 -12.68
N LEU A 65 14.78 -15.68 -13.37
CA LEU A 65 14.83 -14.25 -13.68
C LEU A 65 13.82 -13.90 -14.77
N THR A 66 13.16 -12.76 -14.63
CA THR A 66 12.25 -12.23 -15.65
C THR A 66 13.04 -11.85 -16.91
N PRO A 67 12.70 -12.41 -18.09
CA PRO A 67 13.43 -12.13 -19.30
C PRO A 67 13.11 -10.76 -19.91
N TRP A 68 13.97 -10.28 -20.78
CA TRP A 68 13.62 -9.38 -21.87
C TRP A 68 12.73 -10.10 -22.87
N SER A 69 12.00 -9.36 -23.68
CA SER A 69 11.21 -9.94 -24.77
C SER A 69 12.01 -10.78 -25.77
N SER A 70 13.31 -10.53 -25.86
CA SER A 70 14.26 -11.30 -26.68
C SER A 70 14.70 -12.63 -26.04
N GLY A 71 14.35 -12.87 -24.78
CA GLY A 71 14.65 -14.11 -24.04
C GLY A 71 15.84 -14.03 -23.09
N GLU A 72 16.77 -13.09 -23.30
CA GLU A 72 17.89 -12.85 -22.39
C GLU A 72 17.39 -12.38 -21.03
N LYS A 73 18.15 -12.70 -19.97
CA LYS A 73 17.76 -12.34 -18.61
C LYS A 73 18.37 -11.01 -18.18
N VAL A 74 19.65 -10.83 -18.47
CA VAL A 74 20.39 -9.64 -18.05
C VAL A 74 21.46 -9.33 -19.10
N PHE A 75 21.49 -8.07 -19.53
CA PHE A 75 22.62 -7.53 -20.30
C PHE A 75 23.60 -6.87 -19.34
N VAL A 76 24.84 -7.34 -19.37
CA VAL A 76 25.91 -6.85 -18.50
C VAL A 76 27.02 -6.22 -19.34
N THR A 77 27.42 -5.00 -18.97
CA THR A 77 28.58 -4.32 -19.56
C THR A 77 29.61 -4.08 -18.44
N GLY A 78 30.76 -4.69 -18.55
CA GLY A 78 31.82 -4.63 -17.53
C GLY A 78 31.46 -5.38 -16.24
N VAL A 79 32.09 -5.01 -15.13
CA VAL A 79 31.82 -5.61 -13.82
C VAL A 79 30.49 -5.10 -13.26
N ARG A 80 29.67 -6.01 -12.77
CA ARG A 80 28.38 -5.71 -12.14
C ARG A 80 28.19 -6.51 -10.85
N VAL A 81 27.39 -5.95 -9.94
CA VAL A 81 26.96 -6.63 -8.72
C VAL A 81 25.52 -7.10 -8.94
N SER A 82 25.25 -8.37 -8.71
CA SER A 82 23.89 -8.90 -8.71
C SER A 82 23.14 -8.49 -7.45
N PRO A 83 21.80 -8.47 -7.45
CA PRO A 83 21.02 -8.33 -6.23
C PRO A 83 21.35 -9.42 -5.21
N TRP A 84 21.20 -9.11 -3.94
CA TRP A 84 21.28 -10.10 -2.88
C TRP A 84 20.13 -11.10 -2.98
N ARG A 85 20.39 -12.37 -2.71
CA ARG A 85 19.37 -13.39 -2.47
C ARG A 85 19.23 -13.56 -0.96
N THR A 86 18.02 -13.39 -0.45
CA THR A 86 17.79 -13.27 0.98
C THR A 86 16.88 -14.38 1.50
N LEU A 87 17.20 -14.85 2.71
CA LEU A 87 16.37 -15.76 3.48
C LEU A 87 16.14 -15.16 4.87
N ILE A 88 14.90 -14.94 5.25
CA ILE A 88 14.49 -14.63 6.60
C ILE A 88 14.01 -15.96 7.20
N ILE A 89 14.60 -16.40 8.32
CA ILE A 89 14.21 -17.63 9.00
C ILE A 89 13.78 -17.26 10.41
N ALA A 90 12.59 -17.66 10.79
CA ALA A 90 12.00 -17.38 12.10
C ALA A 90 11.24 -18.59 12.63
N ASP A 91 11.11 -18.66 13.95
CA ASP A 91 10.39 -19.68 14.69
C ASP A 91 8.86 -19.50 14.65
N ASN A 92 8.40 -18.29 14.29
CA ASN A 92 6.97 -17.98 14.11
C ASN A 92 6.75 -16.82 13.15
N ALA A 93 5.50 -16.60 12.74
CA ALA A 93 5.13 -15.57 11.78
C ALA A 93 5.41 -14.14 12.31
N SER A 94 5.17 -13.87 13.60
CA SER A 94 5.42 -12.56 14.22
C SER A 94 6.88 -12.15 14.16
N ASN A 95 7.81 -13.08 14.47
CA ASN A 95 9.25 -12.81 14.47
C ASN A 95 9.79 -12.60 13.06
N MET A 96 9.21 -13.24 12.04
CA MET A 96 9.57 -13.01 10.64
C MET A 96 9.36 -11.56 10.22
N MET A 97 8.29 -10.92 10.72
CA MET A 97 7.93 -9.52 10.43
C MET A 97 8.90 -8.49 11.02
N LEU A 98 9.74 -8.87 11.98
CA LEU A 98 10.69 -7.96 12.64
C LEU A 98 11.99 -7.76 11.83
N SER A 99 12.20 -8.53 10.78
CA SER A 99 13.41 -8.48 9.99
C SER A 99 13.55 -7.14 9.23
N ARG A 100 14.73 -6.56 9.30
CA ARG A 100 15.14 -5.38 8.52
C ARG A 100 16.17 -5.72 7.44
N LEU A 101 16.27 -7.00 7.08
CA LEU A 101 17.31 -7.51 6.19
C LEU A 101 17.31 -6.79 4.85
N MET A 102 16.14 -6.59 4.23
CA MET A 102 16.01 -5.94 2.92
C MET A 102 16.60 -4.52 2.94
N LEU A 103 16.30 -3.73 3.97
CA LEU A 103 16.85 -2.38 4.10
C LEU A 103 18.37 -2.40 4.33
N ASN A 104 18.85 -3.29 5.20
CA ASN A 104 20.26 -3.34 5.58
C ASN A 104 21.20 -3.74 4.44
N LEU A 105 20.69 -4.41 3.41
CA LEU A 105 21.45 -4.83 2.23
C LEU A 105 21.43 -3.80 1.09
N ASN A 106 20.81 -2.64 1.29
CA ASN A 106 20.82 -1.53 0.35
C ASN A 106 21.86 -0.48 0.75
N GLU A 107 22.31 0.31 -0.24
CA GLU A 107 23.26 1.39 -0.06
C GLU A 107 22.71 2.48 0.90
N PRO A 108 23.58 3.25 1.55
CA PRO A 108 23.16 4.41 2.33
C PRO A 108 22.37 5.43 1.50
N CYS A 109 21.62 6.28 2.20
CA CYS A 109 20.83 7.35 1.58
C CYS A 109 21.70 8.25 0.68
N ARG A 110 21.23 8.49 -0.54
CA ARG A 110 21.89 9.36 -1.53
C ARG A 110 21.30 10.77 -1.60
N ILE A 111 20.23 11.04 -0.86
CA ILE A 111 19.62 12.36 -0.78
C ILE A 111 20.21 13.09 0.42
N MET A 112 20.90 14.21 0.19
CA MET A 112 21.57 14.96 1.26
C MET A 112 20.59 15.65 2.21
N ASP A 113 19.54 16.26 1.66
CA ASP A 113 18.46 16.87 2.43
C ASP A 113 17.16 16.10 2.22
N THR A 114 16.72 15.40 3.26
CA THR A 114 15.47 14.62 3.28
C THR A 114 14.31 15.33 3.98
N SER A 115 14.48 16.59 4.38
CA SER A 115 13.51 17.35 5.18
C SER A 115 12.16 17.57 4.46
N TRP A 116 12.15 17.50 3.14
CA TRP A 116 10.97 17.62 2.29
C TRP A 116 10.16 16.30 2.16
N ILE A 117 10.75 15.17 2.53
CA ILE A 117 10.09 13.85 2.51
C ILE A 117 9.35 13.68 3.83
N LYS A 118 8.03 13.78 3.79
CA LYS A 118 7.20 13.73 5.01
C LYS A 118 6.13 12.64 4.88
N PRO A 119 6.12 11.67 5.80
CA PRO A 119 4.99 10.74 5.93
C PRO A 119 3.69 11.51 6.17
N GLN A 120 2.61 11.09 5.50
CA GLN A 120 1.30 11.71 5.67
C GLN A 120 0.15 10.80 5.28
N ARG A 121 -1.03 11.12 5.79
CA ARG A 121 -2.30 10.60 5.31
C ARG A 121 -2.82 11.48 4.19
N TYR A 122 -3.48 10.89 3.22
CA TYR A 122 -4.09 11.63 2.13
C TYR A 122 -5.44 11.04 1.72
N LEU A 123 -6.24 11.86 1.06
CA LEU A 123 -7.49 11.49 0.40
C LEU A 123 -7.27 11.48 -1.10
N GLY A 124 -8.16 10.86 -1.87
CA GLY A 124 -8.05 10.85 -3.33
C GLY A 124 -9.35 11.07 -4.05
N VAL A 125 -9.30 11.88 -5.11
CA VAL A 125 -10.29 11.85 -6.18
C VAL A 125 -9.95 10.63 -7.03
N TRP A 126 -10.41 9.46 -6.59
CA TRP A 126 -9.99 8.15 -7.10
C TRP A 126 -11.10 7.09 -7.01
N TRP A 127 -11.65 6.79 -5.81
CA TRP A 127 -12.65 5.74 -5.64
C TRP A 127 -13.93 5.99 -6.45
N CYS A 128 -14.30 7.26 -6.62
CA CYS A 128 -15.43 7.68 -7.46
C CYS A 128 -15.33 7.19 -8.92
N TYR A 129 -14.13 6.99 -9.43
CA TYR A 129 -13.91 6.46 -10.77
C TYR A 129 -14.17 4.95 -10.83
N HIS A 130 -13.71 4.22 -9.83
CA HIS A 130 -13.94 2.78 -9.70
C HIS A 130 -15.44 2.49 -9.49
N MET A 131 -16.13 3.35 -8.74
CA MET A 131 -17.59 3.29 -8.55
C MET A 131 -18.37 3.83 -9.77
N LYS A 132 -17.69 4.29 -10.82
CA LYS A 132 -18.27 4.84 -12.06
C LYS A 132 -19.21 6.03 -11.83
N THR A 133 -19.07 6.74 -10.72
CA THR A 133 -19.81 7.99 -10.44
C THR A 133 -19.16 9.19 -11.14
N HIS A 134 -17.85 9.11 -11.40
CA HIS A 134 -17.08 10.11 -12.13
C HIS A 134 -16.20 9.46 -13.21
N THR A 135 -15.58 10.29 -14.06
CA THR A 135 -14.68 9.87 -15.13
C THR A 135 -13.30 10.53 -14.98
N TRP A 136 -12.24 9.81 -15.44
CA TRP A 136 -10.88 10.37 -15.54
C TRP A 136 -10.70 11.39 -16.66
N TYR A 137 -11.67 11.56 -17.53
CA TYR A 137 -11.61 12.43 -18.72
C TYR A 137 -12.67 13.51 -18.65
N ASP A 138 -12.41 14.60 -19.38
CA ASP A 138 -13.29 15.76 -19.46
C ASP A 138 -14.71 15.43 -19.89
N GLY A 139 -15.66 16.17 -19.36
CA GLY A 139 -17.09 16.01 -19.60
C GLY A 139 -17.94 16.27 -18.35
N PRO A 140 -19.26 16.01 -18.41
CA PRO A 140 -20.18 16.33 -17.32
C PRO A 140 -19.92 15.60 -16.00
N GLN A 141 -19.20 14.47 -16.05
CA GLN A 141 -18.86 13.65 -14.88
C GLN A 141 -17.36 13.68 -14.57
N HIS A 142 -16.61 14.65 -15.09
CA HIS A 142 -15.18 14.75 -14.81
C HIS A 142 -14.91 14.94 -13.32
N GLY A 143 -14.14 14.03 -12.73
CA GLY A 143 -13.83 14.06 -11.30
C GLY A 143 -12.72 15.05 -10.96
N ALA A 144 -11.71 15.17 -11.82
CA ALA A 144 -10.53 16.00 -11.61
C ALA A 144 -10.77 17.46 -12.02
N THR A 145 -11.79 18.09 -11.45
CA THR A 145 -12.04 19.53 -11.65
C THR A 145 -11.43 20.36 -10.53
N THR A 146 -11.17 21.62 -10.79
CA THR A 146 -10.70 22.60 -9.78
C THR A 146 -11.66 22.64 -8.59
N GLU A 147 -12.96 22.73 -8.85
CA GLU A 147 -13.99 22.84 -7.82
C GLU A 147 -14.03 21.58 -6.93
N ASN A 148 -14.08 20.40 -7.54
CA ASN A 148 -14.11 19.14 -6.79
C ASN A 148 -12.83 18.93 -5.97
N THR A 149 -11.67 19.28 -6.53
CA THR A 149 -10.38 19.16 -5.82
C THR A 149 -10.35 20.07 -4.60
N ILE A 150 -10.84 21.32 -4.71
CA ILE A 150 -10.93 22.26 -3.59
C ILE A 150 -11.85 21.70 -2.50
N ARG A 151 -12.98 21.09 -2.85
CA ARG A 151 -13.88 20.42 -1.90
C ARG A 151 -13.16 19.32 -1.11
N TYR A 152 -12.38 18.48 -1.78
CA TYR A 152 -11.54 17.47 -1.12
C TYR A 152 -10.45 18.09 -0.24
N MET A 153 -9.84 19.21 -0.65
CA MET A 153 -8.84 19.91 0.17
C MET A 153 -9.43 20.52 1.43
N ASP A 154 -10.64 21.09 1.37
CA ASP A 154 -11.34 21.60 2.55
C ASP A 154 -11.67 20.48 3.54
N PHE A 155 -12.14 19.34 3.03
CA PHE A 155 -12.38 18.15 3.85
C PHE A 155 -11.07 17.62 4.46
N ALA A 156 -9.99 17.55 3.69
CA ALA A 156 -8.67 17.15 4.16
C ALA A 156 -8.16 18.05 5.30
N ALA A 157 -8.23 19.37 5.12
CA ALA A 157 -7.83 20.35 6.12
C ALA A 157 -8.63 20.23 7.42
N LYS A 158 -9.97 20.08 7.31
CA LYS A 158 -10.89 19.90 8.45
C LYS A 158 -10.56 18.65 9.26
N ASN A 159 -10.09 17.58 8.61
CA ASN A 159 -9.90 16.26 9.20
C ASN A 159 -8.41 15.89 9.40
N ASN A 160 -7.52 16.88 9.36
CA ASN A 160 -6.07 16.70 9.60
C ASN A 160 -5.39 15.71 8.62
N PHE A 161 -5.78 15.73 7.35
CA PHE A 161 -5.07 15.05 6.27
C PHE A 161 -4.06 16.00 5.61
N GLY A 162 -2.88 15.49 5.29
CA GLY A 162 -1.79 16.29 4.74
C GLY A 162 -1.82 16.43 3.22
N GLY A 163 -2.63 15.66 2.49
CA GLY A 163 -2.66 15.68 1.04
C GLY A 163 -3.96 15.22 0.40
N VAL A 164 -4.12 15.61 -0.87
CA VAL A 164 -5.18 15.13 -1.77
C VAL A 164 -4.56 14.71 -3.08
N LEU A 165 -4.72 13.44 -3.43
CA LEU A 165 -4.41 12.88 -4.75
C LEU A 165 -5.51 13.23 -5.74
N VAL A 166 -5.14 13.61 -6.96
CA VAL A 166 -6.08 13.78 -8.05
C VAL A 166 -5.60 13.03 -9.28
N GLU A 167 -6.31 11.97 -9.64
CA GLU A 167 -6.14 11.31 -10.93
C GLU A 167 -7.02 11.99 -11.99
N GLY A 168 -6.73 11.78 -13.27
CA GLY A 168 -7.56 12.35 -14.36
C GLY A 168 -7.36 13.84 -14.61
N TRP A 169 -6.33 14.47 -14.04
CA TRP A 169 -6.07 15.90 -14.17
C TRP A 169 -5.58 16.32 -15.57
N ASN A 170 -5.02 15.37 -16.33
CA ASN A 170 -4.36 15.59 -17.62
C ASN A 170 -5.06 14.84 -18.76
N PRO A 171 -4.94 15.28 -20.02
CA PRO A 171 -5.64 14.70 -21.16
C PRO A 171 -5.10 13.35 -21.61
N ASP A 172 -5.85 12.75 -22.55
CA ASP A 172 -5.54 11.53 -23.28
C ASP A 172 -5.81 10.19 -22.60
N TRP A 173 -6.67 10.15 -21.62
CA TRP A 173 -7.15 8.91 -20.97
C TRP A 173 -7.80 7.90 -21.92
N LYS A 174 -8.29 8.35 -23.08
CA LYS A 174 -8.88 7.45 -24.10
C LYS A 174 -7.83 6.85 -25.03
N SER A 175 -6.75 7.58 -25.31
CA SER A 175 -5.68 7.16 -26.21
C SER A 175 -4.49 6.52 -25.47
N TRP A 176 -4.40 6.73 -24.17
CA TRP A 176 -3.26 6.36 -23.32
C TRP A 176 -1.92 6.97 -23.78
N ASN A 177 -1.98 8.08 -24.54
CA ASN A 177 -0.81 8.83 -24.96
C ASN A 177 -0.70 10.15 -24.20
N PHE A 178 -0.65 10.04 -22.91
CA PHE A 178 -0.76 11.13 -21.94
C PHE A 178 0.17 12.32 -22.20
N ASP A 179 -0.37 13.52 -21.97
CA ASP A 179 0.37 14.75 -21.80
C ASP A 179 0.57 15.01 -20.29
N TYR A 180 1.82 15.08 -19.84
CA TYR A 180 2.14 15.28 -18.43
C TYR A 180 2.46 16.73 -18.06
N VAL A 181 2.26 17.66 -18.98
CA VAL A 181 2.64 19.07 -18.80
C VAL A 181 1.42 19.98 -18.85
N HIS A 182 0.39 19.61 -19.59
CA HIS A 182 -0.81 20.44 -19.74
C HIS A 182 -2.01 19.77 -19.07
N PRO A 183 -2.64 20.44 -18.08
CA PRO A 183 -3.86 19.93 -17.46
C PRO A 183 -5.08 20.11 -18.40
N TYR A 184 -6.17 19.42 -18.09
CA TYR A 184 -7.48 19.75 -18.64
C TYR A 184 -7.84 21.22 -18.32
N LYS A 185 -8.71 21.83 -19.14
CA LYS A 185 -9.10 23.25 -18.99
C LYS A 185 -9.83 23.57 -17.69
N ASP A 186 -10.50 22.60 -17.11
CA ASP A 186 -11.26 22.69 -15.86
C ASP A 186 -10.40 22.35 -14.62
N PHE A 187 -9.09 22.08 -14.81
CA PHE A 187 -8.13 21.80 -13.74
C PHE A 187 -7.02 22.85 -13.68
N ASP A 188 -7.20 23.85 -12.82
CA ASP A 188 -6.17 24.89 -12.58
C ASP A 188 -5.19 24.43 -11.48
N ILE A 189 -4.13 23.74 -11.91
CA ILE A 189 -3.10 23.18 -11.01
C ILE A 189 -2.45 24.24 -10.12
N THR A 190 -2.26 25.47 -10.63
CA THR A 190 -1.62 26.55 -9.89
C THR A 190 -2.55 27.09 -8.81
N HIS A 191 -3.82 27.34 -9.16
CA HIS A 191 -4.84 27.78 -8.20
C HIS A 191 -5.07 26.74 -7.10
N ILE A 192 -5.28 25.49 -7.47
CA ILE A 192 -5.49 24.36 -6.55
C ILE A 192 -4.33 24.25 -5.57
N ASN A 193 -3.10 24.25 -6.08
CA ASN A 193 -1.93 24.08 -5.21
C ASN A 193 -1.70 25.28 -4.27
N ASN A 194 -1.95 26.51 -4.72
CA ASN A 194 -1.90 27.69 -3.86
C ASN A 194 -2.97 27.63 -2.77
N TYR A 195 -4.18 27.21 -3.13
CA TYR A 195 -5.28 27.01 -2.17
C TYR A 195 -4.92 25.95 -1.12
N GLY A 196 -4.51 24.77 -1.56
CA GLY A 196 -4.12 23.67 -0.66
C GLY A 196 -3.01 24.09 0.31
N ARG A 197 -1.97 24.76 -0.16
CA ARG A 197 -0.90 25.28 0.70
C ARG A 197 -1.41 26.27 1.74
N SER A 198 -2.39 27.11 1.41
CA SER A 198 -3.01 28.04 2.39
C SER A 198 -3.76 27.30 3.49
N LYS A 199 -4.18 26.08 3.24
CA LYS A 199 -4.87 25.17 4.17
C LYS A 199 -3.94 24.15 4.86
N GLY A 200 -2.66 24.11 4.48
CA GLY A 200 -1.71 23.10 4.95
C GLY A 200 -1.90 21.72 4.30
N VAL A 201 -2.56 21.64 3.14
CA VAL A 201 -2.84 20.41 2.38
C VAL A 201 -2.04 20.41 1.08
N ALA A 202 -1.28 19.36 0.83
CA ALA A 202 -0.52 19.18 -0.41
C ALA A 202 -1.41 18.65 -1.55
N LEU A 203 -1.22 19.14 -2.76
CA LEU A 203 -1.67 18.45 -3.96
C LEU A 203 -0.70 17.31 -4.28
N ILE A 204 -1.21 16.10 -4.39
CA ILE A 204 -0.49 14.91 -4.86
C ILE A 204 -0.84 14.71 -6.33
N GLY A 205 0.16 14.75 -7.19
CA GLY A 205 -0.02 14.56 -8.61
C GLY A 205 -0.15 13.09 -8.99
N HIS A 206 -0.59 12.86 -10.23
CA HIS A 206 -0.70 11.52 -10.79
C HIS A 206 -0.09 11.47 -12.18
N HIS A 207 0.73 10.46 -12.44
CA HIS A 207 1.29 10.17 -13.76
C HIS A 207 0.92 8.74 -14.16
N GLU A 208 -0.27 8.54 -14.72
CA GLU A 208 -0.60 7.27 -15.38
C GLU A 208 0.12 7.17 -16.72
N THR A 209 0.71 6.02 -16.99
CA THR A 209 1.45 5.81 -18.24
C THR A 209 0.78 4.82 -19.19
N GLY A 210 -0.13 3.97 -18.71
CA GLY A 210 -0.67 2.85 -19.48
C GLY A 210 0.44 1.92 -19.97
N GLY A 211 1.54 1.82 -19.22
CA GLY A 211 2.75 1.09 -19.62
C GLY A 211 3.55 1.71 -20.77
N ARG A 212 3.17 2.88 -21.29
CA ARG A 212 3.87 3.56 -22.41
C ARG A 212 5.02 4.41 -21.90
N ILE A 213 6.05 3.75 -21.39
CA ILE A 213 7.16 4.43 -20.71
C ILE A 213 8.04 5.26 -21.66
N ALA A 214 8.14 4.92 -22.94
CA ALA A 214 8.84 5.75 -23.90
C ALA A 214 8.19 7.14 -24.06
N ASN A 215 6.86 7.23 -24.00
CA ASN A 215 6.15 8.51 -23.98
C ASN A 215 6.41 9.27 -22.68
N TYR A 216 6.32 8.57 -21.53
CA TYR A 216 6.57 9.18 -20.22
C TYR A 216 8.01 9.69 -20.09
N GLU A 217 9.00 8.89 -20.44
CA GLU A 217 10.42 9.29 -20.33
C GLU A 217 10.80 10.52 -21.15
N ARG A 218 10.13 10.76 -22.30
CA ARG A 218 10.35 11.98 -23.09
C ARG A 218 9.88 13.24 -22.38
N GLN A 219 8.86 13.15 -21.52
CA GLN A 219 8.22 14.29 -20.86
C GLN A 219 8.56 14.39 -19.37
N MET A 220 9.18 13.36 -18.79
CA MET A 220 9.34 13.17 -17.34
C MET A 220 10.05 14.33 -16.64
N GLU A 221 11.11 14.89 -17.26
CA GLU A 221 11.83 16.04 -16.69
C GLU A 221 10.93 17.30 -16.64
N ASP A 222 10.15 17.55 -17.69
CA ASP A 222 9.24 18.69 -17.75
C ASP A 222 8.03 18.49 -16.83
N ALA A 223 7.54 17.28 -16.71
CA ALA A 223 6.47 16.92 -15.77
C ALA A 223 6.86 17.16 -14.31
N PHE A 224 8.04 16.69 -13.89
CA PHE A 224 8.53 16.96 -12.54
C PHE A 224 8.89 18.43 -12.31
N LYS A 225 9.38 19.12 -13.33
CA LYS A 225 9.61 20.56 -13.29
C LYS A 225 8.31 21.35 -13.09
N LEU A 226 7.22 20.96 -13.79
CA LEU A 226 5.89 21.54 -13.59
C LEU A 226 5.45 21.39 -12.13
N TYR A 227 5.56 20.20 -11.57
CA TYR A 227 5.22 19.96 -10.17
C TYR A 227 6.07 20.79 -9.23
N ARG A 228 7.38 20.81 -9.43
CA ARG A 228 8.29 21.60 -8.58
C ARG A 228 8.00 23.09 -8.64
N GLN A 229 7.70 23.63 -9.82
CA GLN A 229 7.34 25.05 -10.02
C GLN A 229 6.05 25.42 -9.28
N ASN A 230 5.12 24.49 -9.18
CA ASN A 230 3.89 24.66 -8.40
C ASN A 230 4.08 24.35 -6.90
N GLY A 231 5.26 23.92 -6.45
CA GLY A 231 5.52 23.58 -5.05
C GLY A 231 4.93 22.24 -4.61
N MET A 232 4.66 21.35 -5.55
CA MET A 232 4.23 19.98 -5.28
C MET A 232 5.43 19.09 -4.95
N HIS A 233 5.26 18.17 -4.02
CA HIS A 233 6.31 17.27 -3.54
C HIS A 233 5.95 15.78 -3.59
N TYR A 234 4.80 15.43 -4.15
CA TYR A 234 4.32 14.04 -4.18
C TYR A 234 3.72 13.70 -5.53
N VAL A 235 3.95 12.49 -5.98
CA VAL A 235 3.34 11.92 -7.18
C VAL A 235 3.01 10.45 -6.97
N LYS A 236 1.83 10.03 -7.44
CA LYS A 236 1.51 8.64 -7.70
C LYS A 236 1.83 8.37 -9.17
N THR A 237 2.59 7.31 -9.45
CA THR A 237 2.89 6.86 -10.82
C THR A 237 2.18 5.55 -11.10
N GLY A 238 1.51 5.41 -12.25
CA GLY A 238 0.78 4.22 -12.67
C GLY A 238 1.32 3.65 -13.99
N TYR A 239 1.22 2.33 -14.15
CA TYR A 239 1.71 1.61 -15.31
C TYR A 239 0.74 0.50 -15.71
N VAL A 240 -0.56 0.82 -15.77
CA VAL A 240 -1.60 -0.14 -16.10
C VAL A 240 -1.24 -0.94 -17.36
N GLY A 241 -1.36 -2.25 -17.25
CA GLY A 241 -1.11 -3.19 -18.33
C GLY A 241 -0.03 -4.23 -18.02
N ASP A 242 -0.01 -5.31 -18.79
CA ASP A 242 0.88 -6.44 -18.58
C ASP A 242 2.34 -6.15 -18.97
N LEU A 243 2.56 -5.23 -19.90
CA LEU A 243 3.86 -5.01 -20.53
C LEU A 243 4.16 -3.52 -20.68
N LEU A 244 5.38 -3.13 -20.42
CA LEU A 244 5.93 -1.82 -20.71
C LEU A 244 6.19 -1.69 -22.23
N ASP A 245 5.73 -0.58 -22.84
CA ASP A 245 5.78 -0.32 -24.29
C ASP A 245 5.22 -1.48 -25.13
N ASN A 246 4.24 -2.24 -24.59
CA ASN A 246 3.64 -3.44 -25.20
C ASN A 246 4.69 -4.53 -25.55
N LYS A 247 5.80 -4.58 -24.85
CA LYS A 247 6.91 -5.44 -25.19
C LYS A 247 7.60 -6.09 -24.00
N GLU A 248 7.97 -5.33 -22.99
CA GLU A 248 8.84 -5.77 -21.91
C GLU A 248 8.08 -5.95 -20.60
N TYR A 249 8.41 -6.99 -19.83
CA TYR A 249 7.82 -7.18 -18.50
C TYR A 249 8.28 -6.10 -17.51
N HIS A 250 7.39 -5.70 -16.60
CA HIS A 250 7.67 -4.74 -15.52
C HIS A 250 8.88 -5.16 -14.67
N SER A 251 9.02 -6.43 -14.39
CA SER A 251 10.10 -7.00 -13.59
C SER A 251 11.34 -7.42 -14.37
N SER A 252 11.40 -7.18 -15.70
CA SER A 252 12.62 -7.33 -16.49
C SER A 252 13.67 -6.27 -16.11
N GLN A 253 14.92 -6.47 -16.51
CA GLN A 253 15.96 -5.45 -16.33
C GLN A 253 15.58 -4.11 -16.98
N PHE A 254 14.83 -4.14 -18.09
CA PHE A 254 14.31 -2.95 -18.75
C PHE A 254 13.39 -2.15 -17.81
N GLY A 255 12.39 -2.80 -17.21
CA GLY A 255 11.47 -2.17 -16.28
C GLY A 255 12.20 -1.67 -15.02
N VAL A 256 13.09 -2.48 -14.44
CA VAL A 256 13.88 -2.10 -13.26
C VAL A 256 14.70 -0.82 -13.53
N ARG A 257 15.30 -0.69 -14.72
CA ARG A 257 16.02 0.53 -15.13
C ARG A 257 15.10 1.74 -15.22
N HIS A 258 13.91 1.56 -15.77
CA HIS A 258 12.90 2.62 -15.88
C HIS A 258 12.46 3.11 -14.50
N TYR A 259 11.98 2.22 -13.63
CA TYR A 259 11.54 2.59 -12.28
C TYR A 259 12.63 3.31 -11.48
N ARG A 260 13.87 2.83 -11.59
CA ARG A 260 15.00 3.50 -10.96
C ARG A 260 15.23 4.90 -11.52
N LYS A 261 15.18 5.08 -12.84
CA LYS A 261 15.31 6.38 -13.50
C LYS A 261 14.24 7.37 -13.01
N VAL A 262 13.00 6.92 -12.86
CA VAL A 262 11.89 7.73 -12.32
C VAL A 262 12.20 8.19 -10.89
N ILE A 263 12.61 7.27 -10.01
CA ILE A 263 12.94 7.57 -8.61
C ILE A 263 14.09 8.59 -8.53
N GLU A 264 15.16 8.38 -9.28
CA GLU A 264 16.34 9.24 -9.27
C GLU A 264 16.02 10.64 -9.86
N THR A 265 15.19 10.69 -10.91
CA THR A 265 14.77 11.96 -11.52
C THR A 265 13.85 12.72 -10.57
N ALA A 266 12.85 12.07 -9.98
CA ALA A 266 11.97 12.70 -9.00
C ALA A 266 12.74 13.28 -7.80
N ALA A 267 13.78 12.57 -7.32
CA ALA A 267 14.63 13.05 -6.23
C ALA A 267 15.33 14.38 -6.57
N LYS A 268 15.77 14.59 -7.82
CA LYS A 268 16.37 15.88 -8.28
C LYS A 268 15.38 17.04 -8.15
N TYR A 269 14.10 16.76 -8.32
CA TYR A 269 13.02 17.76 -8.21
C TYR A 269 12.37 17.79 -6.82
N GLN A 270 12.91 17.06 -5.84
CA GLN A 270 12.37 16.95 -4.49
C GLN A 270 10.91 16.45 -4.51
N ILE A 271 10.65 15.37 -5.25
CA ILE A 271 9.34 14.74 -5.36
C ILE A 271 9.41 13.32 -4.80
N ALA A 272 8.52 13.02 -3.87
CA ALA A 272 8.29 11.70 -3.29
C ALA A 272 7.32 10.91 -4.17
N ILE A 273 7.52 9.61 -4.24
CA ILE A 273 6.82 8.70 -5.14
C ILE A 273 6.00 7.67 -4.35
N ASP A 274 4.78 7.49 -4.79
CA ASP A 274 3.98 6.29 -4.65
C ASP A 274 3.91 5.60 -6.02
N ASN A 275 4.39 4.37 -6.12
CA ASN A 275 4.54 3.69 -7.41
C ASN A 275 3.59 2.50 -7.52
N HIS A 276 2.63 2.56 -8.45
CA HIS A 276 1.70 1.48 -8.78
C HIS A 276 2.24 0.60 -9.92
N GLU A 277 1.75 -0.64 -10.04
CA GLU A 277 2.26 -1.71 -10.93
C GLU A 277 3.80 -1.82 -10.94
N PRO A 278 4.46 -1.75 -9.79
CA PRO A 278 5.91 -1.71 -9.71
C PRO A 278 6.55 -3.08 -9.90
N VAL A 279 7.85 -3.08 -10.10
CA VAL A 279 8.64 -4.23 -9.65
C VAL A 279 8.58 -4.33 -8.12
N ILE A 280 8.47 -5.55 -7.59
CA ILE A 280 8.36 -5.76 -6.13
C ILE A 280 9.52 -5.06 -5.39
N PRO A 281 9.25 -4.33 -4.30
CA PRO A 281 10.26 -3.60 -3.55
C PRO A 281 11.39 -4.50 -3.04
N THR A 282 12.61 -3.98 -3.05
CA THR A 282 13.82 -4.70 -2.60
C THR A 282 14.65 -3.89 -1.61
N GLY A 283 14.01 -2.99 -0.86
CA GLY A 283 14.64 -2.16 0.15
C GLY A 283 15.27 -0.86 -0.39
N LEU A 284 15.00 -0.50 -1.64
CA LEU A 284 15.59 0.64 -2.34
C LEU A 284 15.27 1.99 -1.65
N GLN A 285 14.18 2.05 -0.87
CA GLN A 285 13.80 3.23 -0.08
C GLN A 285 14.84 3.63 0.98
N ARG A 286 15.77 2.74 1.36
CA ARG A 286 16.92 3.12 2.20
C ARG A 286 17.86 4.07 1.46
N THR A 287 18.12 3.80 0.18
CA THR A 287 19.02 4.59 -0.68
C THR A 287 18.30 5.82 -1.24
N TRP A 288 17.04 5.67 -1.59
CA TRP A 288 16.17 6.67 -2.17
C TRP A 288 14.87 6.80 -1.36
N PRO A 289 14.90 7.49 -0.20
CA PRO A 289 13.74 7.60 0.68
C PRO A 289 12.55 8.38 0.08
N ASN A 290 12.74 9.04 -1.05
CA ASN A 290 11.65 9.60 -1.84
C ASN A 290 10.76 8.52 -2.49
N LEU A 291 11.20 7.28 -2.60
CA LEU A 291 10.33 6.13 -2.87
C LEU A 291 9.63 5.76 -1.56
N MET A 292 8.49 6.37 -1.29
CA MET A 292 7.82 6.22 0.01
C MET A 292 7.04 4.94 0.11
N THR A 293 6.26 4.62 -0.91
CA THR A 293 5.40 3.44 -0.95
C THR A 293 5.25 2.92 -2.37
N GLN A 294 4.81 1.68 -2.49
CA GLN A 294 4.57 1.03 -3.78
C GLN A 294 3.40 0.06 -3.64
N GLU A 295 2.59 -0.09 -4.67
CA GLU A 295 1.55 -1.11 -4.68
C GLU A 295 2.17 -2.53 -4.81
N GLY A 296 2.26 -3.09 -6.00
CA GLY A 296 2.77 -4.44 -6.27
C GLY A 296 1.99 -5.53 -5.53
N VAL A 297 0.68 -5.37 -5.44
CA VAL A 297 -0.23 -6.24 -4.70
C VAL A 297 -1.63 -6.12 -5.29
N ARG A 298 -2.43 -7.16 -5.17
CA ARG A 298 -3.87 -7.08 -5.42
C ARG A 298 -4.50 -6.20 -4.33
N GLY A 299 -4.67 -4.92 -4.63
CA GLY A 299 -5.11 -3.87 -3.73
C GLY A 299 -6.63 -3.74 -3.57
N GLN A 300 -7.06 -2.62 -3.01
CA GLN A 300 -8.46 -2.31 -2.74
C GLN A 300 -9.29 -2.16 -4.02
N GLU A 301 -8.72 -1.69 -5.11
CA GLU A 301 -9.44 -1.48 -6.38
C GLU A 301 -10.06 -2.76 -6.94
N TRP A 302 -9.48 -3.93 -6.66
CA TRP A 302 -10.04 -5.23 -7.01
C TRP A 302 -11.37 -5.52 -6.30
N ASN A 303 -11.67 -4.80 -5.24
CA ASN A 303 -12.98 -4.81 -4.58
C ASN A 303 -14.03 -3.94 -5.29
N ALA A 304 -13.67 -3.31 -6.42
CA ALA A 304 -14.56 -2.45 -7.19
C ALA A 304 -14.92 -3.02 -8.56
N TRP A 305 -14.00 -3.74 -9.23
CA TRP A 305 -14.18 -4.07 -10.65
C TRP A 305 -13.90 -5.54 -11.02
N ASN A 306 -13.52 -6.39 -10.08
CA ASN A 306 -13.29 -7.79 -10.39
C ASN A 306 -14.61 -8.58 -10.50
N GLU A 307 -14.89 -9.14 -11.68
CA GLU A 307 -16.13 -9.87 -12.00
C GLU A 307 -16.37 -11.10 -11.11
N GLU A 308 -15.32 -11.69 -10.56
CA GLU A 308 -15.38 -12.85 -9.66
C GLU A 308 -15.70 -12.47 -8.20
N GLY A 309 -15.95 -11.19 -7.91
CA GLY A 309 -16.12 -10.64 -6.57
C GLY A 309 -14.86 -9.99 -6.01
N GLY A 310 -14.93 -9.44 -4.81
CA GLY A 310 -13.83 -8.75 -4.14
C GLY A 310 -12.74 -9.69 -3.63
N ASN A 311 -11.72 -9.12 -2.99
CA ASN A 311 -10.65 -9.88 -2.35
C ASN A 311 -11.23 -10.75 -1.21
N PRO A 312 -10.86 -12.03 -1.11
CA PRO A 312 -11.34 -12.89 -0.02
C PRO A 312 -10.81 -12.38 1.34
N PRO A 313 -11.52 -12.65 2.45
CA PRO A 313 -11.14 -12.15 3.77
C PRO A 313 -9.71 -12.49 4.21
N GLU A 314 -9.18 -13.65 3.81
CA GLU A 314 -7.84 -14.13 4.13
C GLU A 314 -6.73 -13.34 3.43
N HIS A 315 -7.06 -12.70 2.31
CA HIS A 315 -6.06 -11.99 1.50
C HIS A 315 -5.32 -10.93 2.32
N THR A 316 -6.06 -10.06 3.01
CA THR A 316 -5.49 -8.95 3.77
C THR A 316 -4.71 -9.37 5.03
N VAL A 317 -4.94 -10.56 5.56
CA VAL A 317 -4.15 -11.14 6.66
C VAL A 317 -3.04 -12.08 6.18
N THR A 318 -2.92 -12.26 4.86
CA THR A 318 -1.78 -12.95 4.20
C THR A 318 -0.73 -11.93 3.72
N LEU A 319 -1.16 -10.77 3.26
CA LEU A 319 -0.29 -9.74 2.69
C LEU A 319 0.89 -9.33 3.58
N PRO A 320 0.73 -9.12 4.90
CA PRO A 320 1.84 -8.73 5.76
C PRO A 320 3.01 -9.72 5.73
N PHE A 321 2.73 -11.01 5.63
CA PHE A 321 3.72 -12.10 5.66
C PHE A 321 4.27 -12.49 4.29
N THR A 322 3.84 -11.83 3.25
CA THR A 322 4.24 -12.07 1.86
C THR A 322 4.73 -10.76 1.26
N ARG A 323 3.93 -10.04 0.47
CA ARG A 323 4.28 -8.75 -0.13
C ARG A 323 4.79 -7.73 0.91
N GLY A 324 4.19 -7.69 2.11
CA GLY A 324 4.55 -6.77 3.19
C GLY A 324 6.00 -6.92 3.69
N LEU A 325 6.61 -8.10 3.53
CA LEU A 325 8.02 -8.31 3.87
C LEU A 325 8.99 -7.57 2.95
N ALA A 326 8.55 -7.18 1.76
CA ALA A 326 9.34 -6.42 0.81
C ALA A 326 9.41 -4.92 1.14
N GLY A 327 8.50 -4.40 1.96
CA GLY A 327 8.47 -2.99 2.36
C GLY A 327 7.08 -2.35 2.33
N PRO A 328 7.00 -1.02 2.46
CA PRO A 328 5.74 -0.26 2.47
C PRO A 328 4.84 -0.61 1.28
N MET A 329 3.53 -0.59 1.52
CA MET A 329 2.55 -1.07 0.57
C MET A 329 1.37 -0.11 0.46
N ASP A 330 1.12 0.44 -0.74
CA ASP A 330 -0.08 1.20 -1.02
C ASP A 330 -1.22 0.25 -1.39
N PHE A 331 -1.99 -0.14 -0.38
CA PHE A 331 -3.18 -1.00 -0.51
C PHE A 331 -4.46 -0.21 -0.73
N THR A 332 -4.44 1.09 -0.44
CA THR A 332 -5.59 2.00 -0.51
C THR A 332 -6.79 1.57 0.36
N PRO A 333 -6.62 1.33 1.68
CA PRO A 333 -7.68 0.83 2.55
C PRO A 333 -8.72 1.91 2.93
N VAL A 334 -9.63 1.55 3.84
CA VAL A 334 -10.60 2.43 4.49
C VAL A 334 -11.75 2.83 3.57
N ILE A 335 -12.34 1.85 2.89
CA ILE A 335 -13.63 1.99 2.24
C ILE A 335 -14.72 1.79 3.30
N PHE A 336 -15.66 2.73 3.38
CA PHE A 336 -16.75 2.75 4.38
C PHE A 336 -18.11 2.44 3.78
N ASN A 337 -18.28 2.64 2.47
CA ASN A 337 -19.47 2.18 1.75
C ASN A 337 -19.11 0.97 0.87
N PHE A 338 -19.73 -0.17 1.15
CA PHE A 338 -19.50 -1.43 0.43
C PHE A 338 -20.49 -1.65 -0.72
N GLU A 339 -21.44 -0.75 -0.90
CA GLU A 339 -22.37 -0.82 -2.04
C GLU A 339 -21.64 -0.42 -3.32
N ASN A 340 -21.87 -1.19 -4.37
CA ASN A 340 -21.30 -0.97 -5.70
C ASN A 340 -22.38 -1.15 -6.77
N ASP A 341 -23.03 -0.07 -7.14
CA ASP A 341 -24.13 -0.10 -8.13
C ASP A 341 -23.65 -0.56 -9.51
N ALA A 342 -22.38 -0.32 -9.84
CA ALA A 342 -21.81 -0.72 -11.13
C ALA A 342 -21.54 -2.22 -11.21
N MET A 343 -21.21 -2.85 -10.07
CA MET A 343 -20.90 -4.29 -9.95
C MET A 343 -21.37 -4.81 -8.59
N PRO A 344 -22.66 -5.08 -8.38
CA PRO A 344 -23.23 -5.39 -7.06
C PRO A 344 -22.65 -6.62 -6.38
N GLN A 345 -22.03 -7.55 -7.13
CA GLN A 345 -21.36 -8.73 -6.58
C GLN A 345 -19.93 -8.46 -6.09
N THR A 346 -19.39 -7.25 -6.36
CA THR A 346 -17.98 -6.91 -6.10
C THR A 346 -17.89 -5.79 -5.08
N HIS A 347 -17.42 -6.13 -3.89
CA HIS A 347 -17.27 -5.22 -2.75
C HIS A 347 -16.14 -5.69 -1.82
N PRO A 348 -15.69 -4.87 -0.87
CA PRO A 348 -14.77 -5.31 0.18
C PRO A 348 -15.37 -6.45 1.01
N ASN A 349 -14.75 -7.64 1.00
CA ASN A 349 -15.17 -8.77 1.83
C ASN A 349 -14.56 -8.65 3.23
N THR A 350 -14.90 -7.58 3.92
CA THR A 350 -14.44 -7.23 5.27
C THR A 350 -15.56 -6.59 6.06
N THR A 351 -15.43 -6.54 7.38
CA THR A 351 -16.22 -5.59 8.15
C THR A 351 -15.64 -4.17 8.08
N LEU A 352 -16.42 -3.16 8.47
CA LEU A 352 -15.95 -1.78 8.58
C LEU A 352 -14.82 -1.64 9.63
N ALA A 353 -14.92 -2.35 10.76
CA ALA A 353 -13.86 -2.36 11.76
C ALA A 353 -12.55 -2.96 11.23
N LYS A 354 -12.63 -3.94 10.33
CA LYS A 354 -11.44 -4.45 9.64
C LYS A 354 -10.84 -3.42 8.68
N GLN A 355 -11.65 -2.63 7.96
CA GLN A 355 -11.12 -1.54 7.13
C GLN A 355 -10.29 -0.55 7.96
N LEU A 356 -10.73 -0.22 9.19
CA LEU A 356 -9.92 0.56 10.12
C LEU A 356 -8.62 -0.17 10.49
N ALA A 357 -8.68 -1.48 10.75
CA ALA A 357 -7.51 -2.27 11.12
C ALA A 357 -6.46 -2.32 9.99
N LEU A 358 -6.89 -2.41 8.74
CA LEU A 358 -5.99 -2.43 7.58
C LEU A 358 -5.16 -1.15 7.47
N PHE A 359 -5.68 0.00 7.92
CA PHE A 359 -4.96 1.27 7.93
C PHE A 359 -3.70 1.25 8.82
N VAL A 360 -3.69 0.40 9.84
CA VAL A 360 -2.52 0.19 10.73
C VAL A 360 -1.69 -1.02 10.29
N ILE A 361 -2.35 -2.13 9.89
CA ILE A 361 -1.70 -3.40 9.57
C ILE A 361 -0.87 -3.28 8.28
N LEU A 362 -1.46 -2.71 7.23
CA LEU A 362 -0.83 -2.57 5.92
C LEU A 362 -0.07 -1.24 5.86
N TYR A 363 1.19 -1.29 6.27
CA TYR A 363 2.01 -0.10 6.46
C TYR A 363 2.32 0.63 5.17
N SER A 364 2.00 1.91 5.15
CA SER A 364 2.46 2.89 4.16
C SER A 364 2.78 4.22 4.85
N PRO A 365 3.96 4.84 4.63
CA PRO A 365 4.23 6.18 5.14
C PRO A 365 3.46 7.27 4.39
N LEU A 366 3.00 6.97 3.18
CA LEU A 366 2.04 7.78 2.42
C LEU A 366 0.76 6.94 2.33
N GLN A 367 -0.17 7.14 3.30
CA GLN A 367 -1.31 6.25 3.55
C GLN A 367 -2.61 6.87 3.07
N MET A 368 -3.26 6.24 2.11
CA MET A 368 -4.52 6.70 1.56
C MET A 368 -5.71 6.29 2.43
N ALA A 369 -6.63 7.22 2.70
CA ALA A 369 -8.01 6.93 3.03
C ALA A 369 -8.81 7.03 1.73
N ALA A 370 -9.20 5.89 1.17
CA ALA A 370 -9.45 5.76 -0.26
C ALA A 370 -10.89 6.07 -0.68
N ASP A 371 -11.84 6.12 0.25
CA ASP A 371 -13.26 6.32 -0.05
C ASP A 371 -13.60 7.76 -0.42
N MET A 372 -14.81 7.94 -0.95
CA MET A 372 -15.39 9.26 -1.18
C MET A 372 -15.68 9.96 0.16
N ILE A 373 -15.51 11.27 0.19
CA ILE A 373 -15.63 12.05 1.44
C ILE A 373 -17.02 11.99 2.06
N GLU A 374 -18.09 11.81 1.27
CA GLU A 374 -19.47 11.66 1.73
C GLU A 374 -19.64 10.42 2.62
N ASN A 375 -18.94 9.33 2.30
CA ASN A 375 -19.02 8.09 3.08
C ASN A 375 -18.38 8.26 4.46
N TYR A 376 -17.35 9.09 4.57
CA TYR A 376 -16.75 9.46 5.85
C TYR A 376 -17.63 10.39 6.65
N GLU A 377 -18.28 11.38 6.01
CA GLU A 377 -19.22 12.29 6.66
C GLU A 377 -20.41 11.55 7.26
N ASN A 378 -20.87 10.49 6.62
CA ASN A 378 -21.94 9.62 7.10
C ASN A 378 -21.52 8.71 8.28
N ASN A 379 -20.20 8.54 8.50
CA ASN A 379 -19.64 7.64 9.51
C ASN A 379 -18.60 8.34 10.41
N PRO A 380 -18.92 9.48 11.05
CA PRO A 380 -17.92 10.31 11.74
C PRO A 380 -17.26 9.60 12.93
N GLY A 381 -17.97 8.70 13.61
CA GLY A 381 -17.44 7.94 14.75
C GLY A 381 -16.24 7.06 14.35
N PRO A 382 -16.42 6.07 13.48
CA PRO A 382 -15.31 5.25 12.96
C PRO A 382 -14.23 6.07 12.24
N PHE A 383 -14.61 7.10 11.49
CA PHE A 383 -13.67 7.95 10.76
C PHE A 383 -12.72 8.73 11.67
N GLN A 384 -13.14 9.04 12.91
CA GLN A 384 -12.27 9.71 13.88
C GLN A 384 -10.97 8.92 14.14
N PHE A 385 -11.02 7.58 14.13
CA PHE A 385 -9.82 6.77 14.26
C PHE A 385 -8.83 7.05 13.12
N VAL A 386 -9.31 7.14 11.88
CA VAL A 386 -8.47 7.41 10.69
C VAL A 386 -7.86 8.81 10.77
N CYS A 387 -8.65 9.80 11.23
CA CYS A 387 -8.16 11.18 11.45
C CYS A 387 -7.06 11.26 12.52
N ASP A 388 -7.07 10.37 13.50
CA ASP A 388 -6.11 10.34 14.60
C ASP A 388 -4.86 9.51 14.29
N CYS A 389 -4.97 8.51 13.41
CA CYS A 389 -3.92 7.52 13.17
C CYS A 389 -2.73 8.13 12.42
N PRO A 390 -1.50 8.11 12.97
CA PRO A 390 -0.31 8.59 12.26
C PRO A 390 0.17 7.58 11.21
N THR A 391 1.13 8.00 10.39
CA THR A 391 1.79 7.17 9.37
C THR A 391 3.29 7.02 9.59
N ASP A 392 3.83 7.59 10.65
CA ASP A 392 5.25 7.49 11.03
C ASP A 392 5.38 6.88 12.44
N TRP A 393 6.24 5.86 12.57
CA TRP A 393 6.26 4.98 13.73
C TRP A 393 7.66 4.80 14.31
N ASP A 394 7.80 4.93 15.64
CA ASP A 394 9.04 4.64 16.35
C ASP A 394 9.27 3.14 16.57
N LYS A 395 8.19 2.41 16.86
CA LYS A 395 8.28 0.98 17.19
C LYS A 395 7.05 0.23 16.64
N THR A 396 7.30 -0.97 16.18
CA THR A 396 6.24 -1.92 15.78
C THR A 396 6.48 -3.25 16.49
N THR A 397 5.42 -3.88 16.97
CA THR A 397 5.41 -5.24 17.51
C THR A 397 4.21 -6.01 16.98
N TYR A 398 4.32 -7.32 16.97
CA TYR A 398 3.31 -8.24 16.47
C TYR A 398 2.94 -9.22 17.59
N PRO A 399 1.99 -8.88 18.49
CA PRO A 399 1.62 -9.70 19.64
C PRO A 399 1.21 -11.12 19.30
N GLU A 400 0.47 -11.29 18.20
CA GLU A 400 0.05 -12.60 17.70
C GLU A 400 -0.15 -12.57 16.19
N ALA A 401 0.14 -13.69 15.52
CA ALA A 401 -0.07 -13.81 14.09
C ALA A 401 -0.10 -15.28 13.63
N GLU A 402 -0.96 -15.57 12.65
CA GLU A 402 -0.96 -16.80 11.88
C GLU A 402 -1.31 -16.48 10.43
N ILE A 403 -0.43 -16.85 9.51
CA ILE A 403 -0.54 -16.50 8.08
C ILE A 403 -1.87 -16.98 7.51
N GLY A 404 -2.61 -16.09 6.85
CA GLY A 404 -3.91 -16.37 6.25
C GLY A 404 -5.07 -16.46 7.24
N LYS A 405 -4.81 -16.44 8.54
CA LYS A 405 -5.86 -16.54 9.55
C LYS A 405 -6.06 -15.25 10.33
N TYR A 406 -5.01 -14.70 10.92
CA TYR A 406 -5.12 -13.47 11.70
C TYR A 406 -3.76 -12.78 11.88
N ILE A 407 -3.83 -11.51 12.23
CA ILE A 407 -2.67 -10.71 12.63
C ILE A 407 -3.09 -9.63 13.62
N THR A 408 -2.24 -9.43 14.64
CA THR A 408 -2.32 -8.29 15.56
C THR A 408 -1.02 -7.49 15.50
N VAL A 409 -1.14 -6.18 15.31
CA VAL A 409 -0.03 -5.24 15.20
C VAL A 409 -0.21 -4.13 16.22
N ALA A 410 0.85 -3.76 16.94
CA ALA A 410 0.88 -2.56 17.76
C ALA A 410 2.04 -1.67 17.32
N ARG A 411 1.75 -0.38 17.06
CA ARG A 411 2.71 0.62 16.58
C ARG A 411 2.75 1.82 17.50
N LYS A 412 3.93 2.23 17.91
CA LYS A 412 4.15 3.47 18.67
C LYS A 412 4.28 4.64 17.71
N SER A 413 3.49 5.68 17.92
CA SER A 413 3.57 6.92 17.14
C SER A 413 4.93 7.58 17.35
N LYS A 414 5.54 8.06 16.28
CA LYS A 414 6.85 8.70 16.34
C LYS A 414 6.79 10.01 17.12
N GLY A 415 7.69 10.12 18.10
CA GLY A 415 7.78 11.29 18.93
C GLY A 415 6.64 11.49 19.95
N HIS A 416 5.73 10.50 20.11
CA HIS A 416 4.60 10.57 21.03
C HIS A 416 4.47 9.31 21.89
N ASP A 417 3.91 9.45 23.09
CA ASP A 417 3.62 8.33 24.01
C ASP A 417 2.23 7.70 23.74
N SER A 418 1.91 7.53 22.46
CA SER A 418 0.68 6.89 22.03
C SER A 418 0.98 5.66 21.18
N TRP A 419 0.12 4.65 21.30
CA TRP A 419 0.18 3.42 20.53
C TRP A 419 -1.12 3.23 19.74
N TYR A 420 -0.99 2.60 18.59
CA TYR A 420 -2.10 2.20 17.75
C TYR A 420 -2.04 0.69 17.58
N LEU A 421 -3.06 0.03 18.09
CA LEU A 421 -3.25 -1.42 18.04
C LEU A 421 -4.25 -1.74 16.95
N ALA A 422 -4.00 -2.77 16.18
CA ALA A 422 -4.95 -3.30 15.20
C ALA A 422 -4.90 -4.82 15.21
N THR A 423 -6.07 -5.45 15.13
CA THR A 423 -6.21 -6.89 14.91
C THR A 423 -7.19 -7.15 13.77
N ALA A 424 -6.91 -8.15 12.95
CA ALA A 424 -7.79 -8.57 11.86
C ALA A 424 -7.77 -10.09 11.74
N THR A 425 -8.89 -10.66 11.24
CA THR A 425 -9.03 -12.09 10.98
C THR A 425 -9.41 -12.36 9.52
N GLY A 426 -9.15 -13.57 9.04
CA GLY A 426 -9.64 -14.12 7.78
C GLY A 426 -11.12 -14.46 7.83
N ALA A 427 -11.51 -15.58 7.21
CA ALA A 427 -12.91 -15.99 7.13
C ALA A 427 -13.54 -16.39 8.47
N GLU A 428 -12.74 -16.78 9.46
CA GLU A 428 -13.21 -17.30 10.74
C GLU A 428 -13.26 -16.23 11.82
N ALA A 429 -14.34 -16.21 12.60
CA ALA A 429 -14.44 -15.37 13.78
C ALA A 429 -13.52 -15.89 14.91
N ARG A 430 -13.06 -14.99 15.77
CA ARG A 430 -12.21 -15.34 16.90
C ARG A 430 -12.33 -14.37 18.07
N ILE A 431 -11.85 -14.78 19.23
CA ILE A 431 -11.55 -13.87 20.33
C ILE A 431 -10.04 -13.60 20.30
N ALA A 432 -9.65 -12.37 20.06
CA ALA A 432 -8.26 -11.93 20.14
C ALA A 432 -7.91 -11.60 21.59
N ASN A 433 -6.95 -12.35 22.17
CA ASN A 433 -6.46 -12.13 23.54
C ASN A 433 -5.09 -11.47 23.49
N ILE A 434 -5.08 -10.14 23.54
CA ILE A 434 -3.93 -9.33 23.22
C ILE A 434 -3.25 -8.82 24.51
N SER A 435 -2.04 -9.33 24.79
CA SER A 435 -1.21 -8.80 25.87
C SER A 435 -0.70 -7.39 25.53
N LEU A 436 -0.87 -6.44 26.44
CA LEU A 436 -0.40 -5.08 26.29
C LEU A 436 1.01 -4.87 26.88
N SER A 437 1.80 -5.93 27.04
CA SER A 437 3.17 -5.90 27.60
C SER A 437 4.16 -5.02 26.84
N PHE A 438 3.80 -4.53 25.66
CA PHE A 438 4.58 -3.55 24.89
C PHE A 438 4.45 -2.12 25.43
N LEU A 439 3.46 -1.83 26.29
CA LEU A 439 3.29 -0.55 26.96
C LEU A 439 4.33 -0.34 28.05
N ASP A 440 4.52 0.91 28.48
CA ASP A 440 5.36 1.24 29.60
C ASP A 440 4.80 0.65 30.92
N ALA A 441 5.60 -0.17 31.60
CA ALA A 441 5.18 -0.95 32.76
C ALA A 441 4.65 -0.07 33.92
N ASN A 442 5.13 1.17 34.06
CA ASN A 442 4.81 2.06 35.16
C ASN A 442 3.75 3.11 34.82
N SER A 443 3.06 2.94 33.69
CA SER A 443 2.12 3.92 33.19
C SER A 443 0.72 3.35 33.01
N LYS A 444 -0.27 4.23 33.18
CA LYS A 444 -1.65 3.97 32.80
C LYS A 444 -1.93 4.58 31.44
N TYR A 445 -2.80 3.93 30.69
CA TYR A 445 -3.23 4.37 29.38
C TYR A 445 -4.74 4.37 29.28
N LYS A 446 -5.27 5.31 28.52
CA LYS A 446 -6.65 5.28 28.04
C LYS A 446 -6.67 4.63 26.68
N ALA A 447 -7.44 3.56 26.51
CA ALA A 447 -7.67 2.86 25.26
C ALA A 447 -9.04 3.25 24.72
N ILE A 448 -9.09 3.84 23.51
CA ILE A 448 -10.32 4.01 22.74
C ILE A 448 -10.33 2.90 21.71
N ILE A 449 -11.26 1.97 21.82
CA ILE A 449 -11.33 0.74 21.03
C ILE A 449 -12.51 0.85 20.08
N TYR A 450 -12.27 0.58 18.81
CA TYR A 450 -13.27 0.46 17.75
C TYR A 450 -13.24 -0.99 17.30
N ARG A 451 -14.32 -1.73 17.45
CA ARG A 451 -14.38 -3.16 17.17
C ARG A 451 -15.67 -3.53 16.43
N ASP A 452 -15.68 -4.70 15.87
CA ASP A 452 -16.90 -5.28 15.31
C ASP A 452 -18.04 -5.25 16.33
N GLY A 453 -19.23 -4.86 15.89
CA GLY A 453 -20.47 -4.99 16.67
C GLY A 453 -20.86 -6.46 16.87
N CYS A 454 -21.75 -6.73 17.81
CA CYS A 454 -22.08 -8.12 18.22
C CYS A 454 -22.65 -8.99 17.10
N ASP A 455 -23.24 -8.41 16.07
CA ASP A 455 -23.84 -9.07 14.90
C ASP A 455 -23.07 -8.78 13.59
N ALA A 456 -21.86 -8.23 13.69
CA ALA A 456 -21.03 -7.96 12.54
C ALA A 456 -20.60 -9.27 11.84
N ASP A 457 -20.65 -9.25 10.52
CA ASP A 457 -20.20 -10.35 9.62
C ASP A 457 -19.91 -9.76 8.25
N TRP A 458 -18.76 -10.07 7.66
CA TRP A 458 -18.34 -9.48 6.39
C TRP A 458 -19.32 -9.72 5.24
N GLU A 459 -20.08 -10.82 5.27
CA GLU A 459 -20.97 -11.24 4.20
C GLU A 459 -22.40 -10.71 4.37
N ARG A 460 -22.86 -10.64 5.63
CA ARG A 460 -24.28 -10.40 5.94
C ARG A 460 -24.54 -9.02 6.54
N ASN A 461 -23.63 -8.55 7.38
CA ASN A 461 -23.79 -7.31 8.13
C ASN A 461 -22.42 -6.66 8.42
N PRO A 462 -21.76 -6.03 7.43
CA PRO A 462 -20.38 -5.60 7.57
C PRO A 462 -20.19 -4.28 8.35
N TYR A 463 -21.24 -3.50 8.56
CA TYR A 463 -21.14 -2.11 9.03
C TYR A 463 -21.05 -1.90 10.55
N PRO A 464 -21.62 -2.76 11.44
CA PRO A 464 -21.65 -2.46 12.85
C PRO A 464 -20.26 -2.29 13.46
N VAL A 465 -20.04 -1.11 14.07
CA VAL A 465 -18.83 -0.79 14.84
C VAL A 465 -19.25 -0.33 16.24
N GLU A 466 -18.71 -0.96 17.26
CA GLU A 466 -18.84 -0.52 18.65
C GLU A 466 -17.59 0.25 19.07
N ILE A 467 -17.81 1.39 19.76
CA ILE A 467 -16.73 2.24 20.26
C ILE A 467 -16.80 2.27 21.78
N GLU A 468 -15.74 1.83 22.43
CA GLU A 468 -15.64 1.82 23.89
C GLU A 468 -14.34 2.43 24.40
N THR A 469 -14.33 2.83 25.66
CA THR A 469 -13.16 3.39 26.32
C THR A 469 -12.86 2.61 27.57
N ARG A 470 -11.58 2.24 27.76
CA ARG A 470 -11.09 1.51 28.95
C ARG A 470 -9.79 2.10 29.47
N GLU A 471 -9.56 2.04 30.77
CA GLU A 471 -8.21 2.19 31.34
C GLU A 471 -7.46 0.88 31.25
N VAL A 472 -6.18 0.92 30.84
CA VAL A 472 -5.34 -0.25 30.66
C VAL A 472 -3.91 0.03 31.14
N THR A 473 -3.15 -1.04 31.38
CA THR A 473 -1.72 -1.01 31.74
C THR A 473 -0.98 -2.08 30.93
N ALA A 474 0.34 -2.13 31.08
CA ALA A 474 1.17 -3.19 30.50
C ALA A 474 0.77 -4.61 30.98
N ASN A 475 0.11 -4.73 32.12
CA ASN A 475 -0.37 -6.02 32.67
C ASN A 475 -1.76 -6.42 32.15
N THR A 476 -2.41 -5.56 31.37
CA THR A 476 -3.72 -5.84 30.81
C THR A 476 -3.63 -6.79 29.62
N THR A 477 -4.53 -7.78 29.59
CA THR A 477 -4.84 -8.54 28.37
C THR A 477 -6.22 -8.09 27.87
N LEU A 478 -6.25 -7.52 26.66
CA LEU A 478 -7.52 -7.20 26.00
C LEU A 478 -8.09 -8.46 25.36
N SER A 479 -9.35 -8.78 25.68
CA SER A 479 -10.09 -9.84 25.03
C SER A 479 -11.13 -9.17 24.12
N ILE A 480 -10.90 -9.24 22.80
CA ILE A 480 -11.69 -8.56 21.78
C ILE A 480 -12.34 -9.60 20.88
N PRO A 481 -13.68 -9.70 20.86
CA PRO A 481 -14.38 -10.46 19.84
C PRO A 481 -14.14 -9.84 18.46
N VAL A 482 -13.76 -10.66 17.49
CA VAL A 482 -13.52 -10.29 16.09
C VAL A 482 -14.41 -11.16 15.23
N ALA A 483 -15.24 -10.53 14.42
CA ALA A 483 -16.22 -11.20 13.56
C ALA A 483 -15.53 -11.98 12.41
N ARG A 484 -16.27 -12.78 11.67
CA ARG A 484 -15.82 -13.33 10.39
C ARG A 484 -15.44 -12.18 9.44
N GLY A 485 -14.24 -12.25 8.84
CA GLY A 485 -13.72 -11.16 8.00
C GLY A 485 -13.58 -9.83 8.73
N GLY A 486 -13.50 -9.89 10.05
CA GLY A 486 -13.60 -8.74 10.94
C GLY A 486 -12.27 -8.20 11.44
N GLY A 487 -12.37 -7.18 12.29
CA GLY A 487 -11.23 -6.52 12.90
C GLY A 487 -11.57 -5.62 14.09
N ALA A 488 -10.53 -5.09 14.67
CA ALA A 488 -10.63 -4.04 15.68
C ALA A 488 -9.38 -3.19 15.69
N VAL A 489 -9.53 -1.94 16.13
CA VAL A 489 -8.42 -1.03 16.38
C VAL A 489 -8.54 -0.38 17.75
N ALA A 490 -7.40 0.04 18.30
CA ALA A 490 -7.40 0.86 19.51
C ALA A 490 -6.32 1.94 19.43
N LYS A 491 -6.67 3.16 19.84
CA LYS A 491 -5.75 4.23 20.17
C LYS A 491 -5.50 4.19 21.68
N LEU A 492 -4.22 3.98 22.07
CA LEU A 492 -3.81 3.95 23.47
C LEU A 492 -2.92 5.16 23.74
N PHE A 493 -3.29 6.02 24.65
CA PHE A 493 -2.50 7.18 25.03
C PHE A 493 -2.34 7.28 26.55
N LYS A 494 -1.16 7.71 26.97
CA LYS A 494 -0.76 7.79 28.36
C LYS A 494 -1.61 8.83 29.13
N ILE A 495 -2.04 8.51 30.36
CA ILE A 495 -2.82 9.36 31.25
C ILE A 495 -2.11 9.53 32.60
#